data_f33519e3404804add23f14bbefc08670
#
_entry.id   f33519e3404804add23f14bbefc08670
#
_cell.length_a   1.000
_cell.length_b   1.000
_cell.length_c   1.000
_cell.angle_alpha   90.00
_cell.angle_beta   90.00
_cell.angle_gamma   90.00
#
_symmetry.space_group_name_H-M   'P 1'
#
loop_
_entity.id
_entity.type
_entity.pdbx_description
1 polymer ?
#
loop_
_entity_poly.entity_id
_entity_poly.type
_entity_poly.pdbx_seq_one_letter_code
_entity_poly.pdbx_strand_id
1 'polypeptide(L)'
;MTEYQYPITLQADTVANFRRDGFVKTADVLNAQELSQYAAAVDAEVARRTVMDTRSVSDKTTYEQSFIQCMRLWETNADVRPLSCHPGLAGMAAQLLGVDSVRLWQDQALYKESGGRETTAHQDETFWPIGTAPLISAWIPFDAITIHNGAMAYVPGSHKAGPLRTVDITHRSEAYDILSDPKLGGNKPQWVDVDPSAVVWHDGFTVHQASANKSTDTRRVFTVVYIASNAKRIKAWPCFPLDREEIAVGERLRGTGMPVVWPPSMELPEPPVMVGETSGPQQTVQRS
;
A
#
# COMPACT_ATOMS: atom_id res chain seq x y z
N MET A 1 -22.04 -18.17 -7.77
CA MET A 1 -21.45 -17.20 -6.82
C MET A 1 -20.99 -18.02 -5.63
N THR A 2 -19.69 -18.16 -5.46
CA THR A 2 -19.13 -18.74 -4.23
C THR A 2 -19.28 -17.65 -3.17
N GLU A 3 -20.26 -17.78 -2.26
CA GLU A 3 -20.34 -16.92 -1.09
C GLU A 3 -19.07 -17.15 -0.27
N TYR A 4 -18.15 -16.19 -0.31
CA TYR A 4 -17.07 -16.15 0.66
C TYR A 4 -17.68 -15.91 2.03
N GLN A 5 -17.58 -16.92 2.88
CA GLN A 5 -17.98 -16.79 4.26
C GLN A 5 -16.85 -16.07 5.02
N TYR A 6 -17.05 -14.79 5.31
CA TYR A 6 -16.09 -14.02 6.11
C TYR A 6 -16.27 -14.31 7.61
N PRO A 7 -15.16 -14.38 8.39
CA PRO A 7 -13.77 -14.13 7.99
C PRO A 7 -13.09 -15.30 7.28
N ILE A 8 -12.20 -14.98 6.31
CA ILE A 8 -11.23 -15.95 5.80
C ILE A 8 -10.23 -16.21 6.94
N THR A 9 -10.18 -17.42 7.47
CA THR A 9 -9.26 -17.76 8.57
C THR A 9 -7.89 -18.10 8.00
N LEU A 10 -6.87 -17.36 8.42
CA LEU A 10 -5.48 -17.64 8.08
C LEU A 10 -4.95 -18.83 8.85
N GLN A 11 -4.10 -19.62 8.19
CA GLN A 11 -3.35 -20.68 8.87
C GLN A 11 -2.38 -20.07 9.89
N ALA A 12 -2.19 -20.75 11.01
CA ALA A 12 -1.29 -20.29 12.08
C ALA A 12 0.13 -20.01 11.59
N ASP A 13 0.64 -20.85 10.67
CA ASP A 13 1.96 -20.67 10.07
C ASP A 13 2.06 -19.39 9.22
N THR A 14 0.98 -19.00 8.53
CA THR A 14 0.94 -17.73 7.76
C THR A 14 1.12 -16.54 8.69
N VAL A 15 0.42 -16.52 9.82
CA VAL A 15 0.53 -15.46 10.81
C VAL A 15 1.91 -15.49 11.48
N ALA A 16 2.44 -16.67 11.79
CA ALA A 16 3.78 -16.83 12.38
C ALA A 16 4.89 -16.33 11.42
N ASN A 17 4.78 -16.67 10.12
CA ASN A 17 5.71 -16.21 9.09
C ASN A 17 5.68 -14.68 8.96
N PHE A 18 4.48 -14.07 8.91
CA PHE A 18 4.35 -12.62 8.88
C PHE A 18 5.03 -11.96 10.09
N ARG A 19 4.78 -12.46 11.29
CA ARG A 19 5.39 -11.94 12.53
C ARG A 19 6.91 -12.12 12.57
N ARG A 20 7.43 -13.19 11.95
CA ARG A 20 8.87 -13.44 11.87
C ARG A 20 9.55 -12.54 10.88
N ASP A 21 8.99 -12.43 9.67
CA ASP A 21 9.66 -11.85 8.50
C ASP A 21 9.19 -10.42 8.18
N GLY A 22 8.00 -10.01 8.65
CA GLY A 22 7.38 -8.71 8.37
C GLY A 22 6.63 -8.69 7.05
N PHE A 23 6.62 -9.79 6.29
CA PHE A 23 5.84 -9.94 5.08
C PHE A 23 5.40 -11.39 4.88
N VAL A 24 4.34 -11.59 4.10
CA VAL A 24 3.86 -12.92 3.71
C VAL A 24 3.03 -12.83 2.42
N LYS A 25 3.09 -13.87 1.60
CA LYS A 25 2.22 -14.04 0.43
C LYS A 25 1.06 -14.97 0.79
N THR A 26 -0.18 -14.57 0.46
CA THR A 26 -1.37 -15.39 0.55
C THR A 26 -1.97 -15.59 -0.82
N ALA A 27 -2.49 -16.76 -1.11
CA ALA A 27 -3.16 -17.08 -2.38
C ALA A 27 -4.68 -16.96 -2.25
N ASP A 28 -5.35 -16.88 -3.38
CA ASP A 28 -6.81 -17.05 -3.52
C ASP A 28 -7.67 -16.15 -2.63
N VAL A 29 -7.21 -14.90 -2.43
CA VAL A 29 -7.94 -13.90 -1.63
C VAL A 29 -9.12 -13.32 -2.42
N LEU A 30 -8.93 -13.11 -3.71
CA LEU A 30 -9.94 -12.66 -4.66
C LEU A 30 -10.14 -13.76 -5.70
N ASN A 31 -11.37 -14.08 -6.05
CA ASN A 31 -11.61 -14.98 -7.16
C ASN A 31 -11.36 -14.28 -8.52
N ALA A 32 -11.28 -15.06 -9.59
CA ALA A 32 -10.94 -14.54 -10.93
C ALA A 32 -11.95 -13.48 -11.43
N GLN A 33 -13.22 -13.62 -11.09
CA GLN A 33 -14.26 -12.65 -11.48
C GLN A 33 -14.08 -11.34 -10.70
N GLU A 34 -13.90 -11.41 -9.40
CA GLU A 34 -13.62 -10.24 -8.53
C GLU A 34 -12.35 -9.51 -8.99
N LEU A 35 -11.27 -10.26 -9.21
CA LEU A 35 -10.01 -9.70 -9.67
C LEU A 35 -10.18 -8.95 -10.99
N SER A 36 -10.88 -9.54 -11.97
CA SER A 36 -11.14 -8.93 -13.26
C SER A 36 -12.00 -7.66 -13.14
N GLN A 37 -13.05 -7.71 -12.33
CA GLN A 37 -13.94 -6.59 -12.10
C GLN A 37 -13.20 -5.41 -11.42
N TYR A 38 -12.45 -5.69 -10.37
CA TYR A 38 -11.71 -4.67 -9.65
C TYR A 38 -10.55 -4.09 -10.47
N ALA A 39 -9.84 -4.94 -11.23
CA ALA A 39 -8.81 -4.46 -12.14
C ALA A 39 -9.39 -3.46 -13.17
N ALA A 40 -10.53 -3.79 -13.78
CA ALA A 40 -11.20 -2.90 -14.72
C ALA A 40 -11.64 -1.57 -14.09
N ALA A 41 -12.14 -1.59 -12.85
CA ALA A 41 -12.52 -0.38 -12.13
C ALA A 41 -11.31 0.51 -11.81
N VAL A 42 -10.20 -0.08 -11.35
CA VAL A 42 -8.96 0.65 -11.06
C VAL A 42 -8.33 1.18 -12.35
N ASP A 43 -8.31 0.38 -13.43
CA ASP A 43 -7.80 0.81 -14.75
C ASP A 43 -8.57 2.03 -15.27
N ALA A 44 -9.90 2.02 -15.18
CA ALA A 44 -10.73 3.14 -15.60
C ALA A 44 -10.43 4.42 -14.80
N GLU A 45 -10.24 4.30 -13.48
CA GLU A 45 -9.94 5.43 -12.63
C GLU A 45 -8.52 5.98 -12.86
N VAL A 46 -7.53 5.10 -13.04
CA VAL A 46 -6.17 5.51 -13.40
C VAL A 46 -6.18 6.23 -14.75
N ALA A 47 -6.83 5.67 -15.76
CA ALA A 47 -6.96 6.30 -17.09
C ALA A 47 -7.62 7.68 -16.99
N ARG A 48 -8.70 7.82 -16.23
CA ARG A 48 -9.36 9.10 -15.99
C ARG A 48 -8.42 10.15 -15.40
N ARG A 49 -7.62 9.75 -14.39
CA ARG A 49 -6.72 10.68 -13.70
C ARG A 49 -5.46 11.04 -14.47
N THR A 50 -5.05 10.19 -15.40
CA THR A 50 -3.80 10.37 -16.15
C THR A 50 -4.01 10.82 -17.59
N VAL A 51 -5.24 10.99 -18.04
CA VAL A 51 -5.58 11.31 -19.43
C VAL A 51 -4.86 12.55 -20.00
N MET A 52 -4.50 13.50 -19.14
CA MET A 52 -3.78 14.73 -19.55
C MET A 52 -2.26 14.58 -19.48
N ASP A 53 -1.73 13.50 -18.94
CA ASP A 53 -0.28 13.26 -18.89
C ASP A 53 0.16 12.45 -20.09
N THR A 54 0.64 13.14 -21.11
CA THR A 54 1.11 12.56 -22.37
C THR A 54 2.64 12.41 -22.43
N ARG A 55 3.33 12.65 -21.31
CA ARG A 55 4.80 12.54 -21.23
C ARG A 55 5.25 11.10 -21.39
N SER A 56 6.37 10.92 -22.10
CA SER A 56 7.07 9.62 -22.07
C SER A 56 7.70 9.37 -20.70
N VAL A 57 8.03 8.11 -20.39
CA VAL A 57 8.67 7.77 -19.11
C VAL A 57 9.95 8.58 -18.89
N SER A 58 10.74 8.80 -19.93
CA SER A 58 11.98 9.59 -19.85
C SER A 58 11.79 11.08 -19.56
N ASP A 59 10.59 11.63 -19.81
CA ASP A 59 10.26 13.04 -19.59
C ASP A 59 9.68 13.29 -18.19
N LYS A 60 9.41 12.23 -17.45
CA LYS A 60 8.90 12.27 -16.08
C LYS A 60 10.03 12.52 -15.09
N THR A 61 9.70 12.99 -13.88
CA THR A 61 10.66 13.11 -12.78
C THR A 61 11.17 11.72 -12.37
N THR A 62 12.33 11.65 -11.73
CA THR A 62 12.92 10.38 -11.26
C THR A 62 11.94 9.52 -10.46
N TYR A 63 11.09 10.14 -9.64
CA TYR A 63 10.04 9.44 -8.92
C TYR A 63 8.96 8.90 -9.85
N GLU A 64 8.43 9.74 -10.72
CA GLU A 64 7.35 9.38 -11.66
C GLU A 64 7.80 8.31 -12.68
N GLN A 65 9.10 8.22 -12.96
CA GLN A 65 9.67 7.14 -13.77
C GLN A 65 9.56 5.76 -13.08
N SER A 66 9.41 5.72 -11.75
CA SER A 66 9.28 4.45 -11.03
C SER A 66 7.88 3.86 -11.16
N PHE A 67 6.84 4.69 -11.17
CA PHE A 67 5.45 4.28 -11.37
C PHE A 67 4.49 5.47 -11.47
N ILE A 68 3.37 5.27 -12.15
CA ILE A 68 2.19 6.12 -12.04
C ILE A 68 1.57 5.83 -10.67
N GLN A 69 1.35 6.87 -9.86
CA GLN A 69 0.70 6.75 -8.56
C GLN A 69 -0.62 7.53 -8.55
N CYS A 70 -1.72 6.85 -8.30
CA CYS A 70 -3.01 7.47 -8.02
C CYS A 70 -3.47 7.01 -6.62
N MET A 71 -3.77 7.95 -5.75
CA MET A 71 -4.09 7.69 -4.34
C MET A 71 -5.57 7.95 -4.05
N ARG A 72 -6.11 7.26 -3.03
CA ARG A 72 -7.50 7.44 -2.54
C ARG A 72 -8.57 7.27 -3.62
N LEU A 73 -8.43 6.21 -4.43
CA LEU A 73 -9.37 5.91 -5.49
C LEU A 73 -10.76 5.57 -4.94
N TRP A 74 -10.82 4.94 -3.76
CA TRP A 74 -12.07 4.57 -3.09
C TRP A 74 -12.97 5.77 -2.78
N GLU A 75 -12.39 6.97 -2.60
CA GLU A 75 -13.12 8.18 -2.30
C GLU A 75 -13.88 8.73 -3.52
N THR A 76 -13.34 8.52 -4.72
CA THR A 76 -13.84 9.13 -5.96
C THR A 76 -14.47 8.13 -6.93
N ASN A 77 -14.28 6.84 -6.72
CA ASN A 77 -14.80 5.80 -7.60
C ASN A 77 -15.58 4.73 -6.81
N ALA A 78 -16.87 4.64 -7.08
CA ALA A 78 -17.78 3.72 -6.40
C ALA A 78 -17.47 2.25 -6.69
N ASP A 79 -16.92 1.94 -7.88
CA ASP A 79 -16.59 0.56 -8.28
C ASP A 79 -15.24 0.09 -7.71
N VAL A 80 -14.34 1.01 -7.32
CA VAL A 80 -13.10 0.69 -6.61
C VAL A 80 -13.33 0.51 -5.11
N ARG A 81 -14.31 1.20 -4.53
CA ARG A 81 -14.59 1.20 -3.08
C ARG A 81 -14.77 -0.21 -2.49
N PRO A 82 -15.50 -1.14 -3.13
CA PRO A 82 -15.63 -2.51 -2.61
C PRO A 82 -14.29 -3.25 -2.48
N LEU A 83 -13.29 -2.96 -3.32
CA LEU A 83 -11.96 -3.54 -3.20
C LEU A 83 -11.21 -2.99 -1.98
N SER A 84 -11.19 -1.68 -1.79
CA SER A 84 -10.48 -1.03 -0.67
C SER A 84 -11.09 -1.38 0.68
N CYS A 85 -12.41 -1.62 0.72
CA CYS A 85 -13.16 -2.00 1.91
C CYS A 85 -13.46 -3.50 1.97
N HIS A 86 -12.79 -4.33 1.16
CA HIS A 86 -13.11 -5.74 1.01
C HIS A 86 -12.97 -6.49 2.34
N PRO A 87 -14.05 -7.13 2.86
CA PRO A 87 -14.06 -7.72 4.19
C PRO A 87 -13.06 -8.87 4.34
N GLY A 88 -12.79 -9.63 3.28
CA GLY A 88 -11.75 -10.65 3.28
C GLY A 88 -10.37 -10.06 3.47
N LEU A 89 -10.01 -8.99 2.74
CA LEU A 89 -8.73 -8.30 2.89
C LEU A 89 -8.61 -7.68 4.29
N ALA A 90 -9.61 -6.93 4.74
CA ALA A 90 -9.60 -6.27 6.03
C ALA A 90 -9.53 -7.27 7.21
N GLY A 91 -10.23 -8.40 7.10
CA GLY A 91 -10.19 -9.48 8.09
C GLY A 91 -8.84 -10.19 8.16
N MET A 92 -8.19 -10.42 7.00
CA MET A 92 -6.84 -10.97 6.96
C MET A 92 -5.82 -9.98 7.55
N ALA A 93 -5.93 -8.69 7.23
CA ALA A 93 -5.10 -7.64 7.82
C ALA A 93 -5.22 -7.63 9.35
N ALA A 94 -6.43 -7.70 9.89
CA ALA A 94 -6.67 -7.75 11.33
C ALA A 94 -6.00 -8.98 12.00
N GLN A 95 -6.11 -10.16 11.36
CA GLN A 95 -5.47 -11.39 11.84
C GLN A 95 -3.94 -11.30 11.82
N LEU A 96 -3.35 -10.80 10.73
CA LEU A 96 -1.90 -10.63 10.60
C LEU A 96 -1.37 -9.64 11.65
N LEU A 97 -2.05 -8.52 11.83
CA LEU A 97 -1.72 -7.51 12.84
C LEU A 97 -2.02 -7.98 14.28
N GLY A 98 -2.89 -8.98 14.47
CA GLY A 98 -3.32 -9.45 15.79
C GLY A 98 -4.19 -8.43 16.52
N VAL A 99 -5.12 -7.78 15.81
CA VAL A 99 -6.02 -6.74 16.35
C VAL A 99 -7.47 -7.05 16.02
N ASP A 100 -8.38 -6.53 16.85
CA ASP A 100 -9.82 -6.77 16.68
C ASP A 100 -10.45 -5.84 15.61
N SER A 101 -9.78 -4.72 15.29
CA SER A 101 -10.37 -3.71 14.41
C SER A 101 -9.30 -2.96 13.61
N VAL A 102 -9.56 -2.80 12.30
CA VAL A 102 -8.72 -2.00 11.40
C VAL A 102 -9.52 -0.94 10.66
N ARG A 103 -8.83 0.16 10.36
CA ARG A 103 -9.27 1.24 9.48
C ARG A 103 -8.57 1.15 8.14
N LEU A 104 -9.25 1.59 7.10
CA LEU A 104 -8.62 1.95 5.84
C LEU A 104 -7.82 3.24 6.04
N TRP A 105 -6.49 3.18 5.88
CA TRP A 105 -5.64 4.37 5.89
C TRP A 105 -5.63 5.05 4.54
N GLN A 106 -5.34 4.28 3.50
CA GLN A 106 -5.39 4.74 2.11
C GLN A 106 -5.37 3.55 1.14
N ASP A 107 -5.78 3.81 -0.08
CA ASP A 107 -5.51 2.96 -1.23
C ASP A 107 -4.70 3.70 -2.29
N GLN A 108 -4.06 2.95 -3.16
CA GLN A 108 -3.34 3.52 -4.29
C GLN A 108 -3.15 2.52 -5.43
N ALA A 109 -3.31 3.01 -6.66
CA ALA A 109 -2.82 2.31 -7.84
C ALA A 109 -1.34 2.66 -8.06
N LEU A 110 -0.52 1.64 -8.30
CA LEU A 110 0.90 1.76 -8.58
C LEU A 110 1.19 1.04 -9.90
N TYR A 111 1.17 1.78 -11.01
CA TYR A 111 1.35 1.24 -12.35
C TYR A 111 2.75 1.56 -12.86
N LYS A 112 3.54 0.51 -13.08
CA LYS A 112 4.91 0.66 -13.56
C LYS A 112 4.92 0.42 -15.07
N GLU A 113 5.09 1.51 -15.82
CA GLU A 113 5.13 1.50 -17.28
C GLU A 113 6.31 0.68 -17.81
N SER A 114 6.24 0.26 -19.08
CA SER A 114 7.40 -0.32 -19.77
C SER A 114 8.59 0.63 -19.71
N GLY A 115 9.76 0.12 -19.32
CA GLY A 115 10.95 0.94 -19.07
C GLY A 115 10.96 1.69 -17.75
N GLY A 116 9.93 1.53 -16.92
CA GLY A 116 9.87 2.14 -15.59
C GLY A 116 11.00 1.68 -14.67
N ARG A 117 11.56 2.63 -13.91
CA ARG A 117 12.72 2.41 -13.04
C ARG A 117 12.38 1.52 -11.84
N GLU A 118 13.41 1.02 -11.20
CA GLU A 118 13.31 0.43 -9.86
C GLU A 118 12.72 1.42 -8.85
N THR A 119 12.11 0.89 -7.80
CA THR A 119 11.71 1.68 -6.63
C THR A 119 12.75 1.47 -5.54
N THR A 120 13.33 2.57 -5.07
CA THR A 120 14.36 2.56 -4.03
C THR A 120 13.86 1.91 -2.74
N ALA A 121 14.73 1.16 -2.07
CA ALA A 121 14.41 0.51 -0.80
C ALA A 121 14.01 1.54 0.27
N HIS A 122 12.89 1.29 0.97
CA HIS A 122 12.30 2.20 1.95
C HIS A 122 11.39 1.46 2.94
N GLN A 123 10.88 2.19 3.92
CA GLN A 123 9.80 1.79 4.83
C GLN A 123 8.61 2.71 4.60
N ASP A 124 7.41 2.18 4.42
CA ASP A 124 6.19 2.95 4.13
C ASP A 124 5.81 3.90 5.28
N GLU A 125 5.75 3.38 6.51
CA GLU A 125 5.20 4.12 7.65
C GLU A 125 6.02 5.38 8.00
N THR A 126 7.29 5.44 7.61
CA THR A 126 8.13 6.62 7.84
C THR A 126 7.66 7.86 7.07
N PHE A 127 6.86 7.69 6.03
CA PHE A 127 6.28 8.79 5.24
C PHE A 127 4.99 9.37 5.83
N TRP A 128 4.42 8.74 6.86
CA TRP A 128 3.14 9.14 7.40
C TRP A 128 3.25 9.71 8.82
N PRO A 129 2.44 10.74 9.17
CA PRO A 129 2.43 11.31 10.51
C PRO A 129 1.52 10.54 11.48
N ILE A 130 1.43 9.22 11.31
CA ILE A 130 0.61 8.31 12.10
C ILE A 130 1.48 7.25 12.76
N GLY A 131 0.94 6.60 13.80
CA GLY A 131 1.68 5.55 14.52
C GLY A 131 0.99 5.14 15.81
N THR A 132 1.76 4.58 16.74
CA THR A 132 1.31 4.00 18.01
C THR A 132 0.45 2.75 17.88
N ALA A 133 0.28 2.22 16.68
CA ALA A 133 -0.51 1.03 16.38
C ALA A 133 0.02 0.36 15.10
N PRO A 134 -0.08 -0.95 14.98
CA PRO A 134 0.45 -1.66 13.83
C PRO A 134 -0.31 -1.33 12.54
N LEU A 135 0.42 -1.34 11.43
CA LEU A 135 -0.04 -1.01 10.09
C LEU A 135 0.44 -2.08 9.12
N ILE A 136 -0.36 -2.35 8.10
CA ILE A 136 -0.06 -3.35 7.06
C ILE A 136 -0.53 -2.87 5.70
N SER A 137 0.28 -3.13 4.68
CA SER A 137 -0.05 -2.94 3.27
C SER A 137 -0.44 -4.28 2.64
N ALA A 138 -1.57 -4.30 1.93
CA ALA A 138 -1.99 -5.38 1.04
C ALA A 138 -1.60 -5.00 -0.39
N TRP A 139 -0.60 -5.63 -0.96
CA TRP A 139 -0.11 -5.41 -2.32
C TRP A 139 -0.76 -6.43 -3.26
N ILE A 140 -1.66 -5.97 -4.14
CA ILE A 140 -2.59 -6.76 -4.94
C ILE A 140 -2.22 -6.62 -6.42
N PRO A 141 -1.55 -7.60 -7.03
CA PRO A 141 -1.23 -7.59 -8.45
C PRO A 141 -2.47 -7.94 -9.28
N PHE A 142 -2.65 -7.25 -10.40
CA PHE A 142 -3.63 -7.61 -11.42
C PHE A 142 -3.05 -8.52 -12.51
N ASP A 143 -1.73 -8.58 -12.59
CA ASP A 143 -0.98 -9.37 -13.57
C ASP A 143 0.00 -10.31 -12.85
N ALA A 144 0.51 -11.33 -13.55
CA ALA A 144 1.62 -12.13 -13.03
C ALA A 144 2.89 -11.27 -12.95
N ILE A 145 3.53 -11.26 -11.80
CA ILE A 145 4.67 -10.39 -11.53
C ILE A 145 5.90 -11.20 -11.16
N THR A 146 7.01 -10.87 -11.82
CA THR A 146 8.33 -11.43 -11.60
C THR A 146 9.36 -10.29 -11.48
N ILE A 147 10.59 -10.61 -11.17
CA ILE A 147 11.69 -9.64 -11.16
C ILE A 147 11.85 -8.90 -12.50
N HIS A 148 11.43 -9.50 -13.61
CA HIS A 148 11.53 -8.91 -14.94
C HIS A 148 10.57 -7.73 -15.16
N ASN A 149 9.39 -7.76 -14.54
CA ASN A 149 8.35 -6.75 -14.75
C ASN A 149 7.99 -5.95 -13.49
N GLY A 150 8.84 -5.91 -12.47
CA GLY A 150 8.65 -5.02 -11.32
C GLY A 150 8.20 -5.71 -10.03
N ALA A 151 8.70 -6.93 -9.77
CA ALA A 151 8.46 -7.61 -8.50
C ALA A 151 8.99 -6.80 -7.30
N MET A 152 8.39 -7.05 -6.15
CA MET A 152 8.86 -6.55 -4.87
C MET A 152 9.93 -7.47 -4.28
N ALA A 153 10.86 -6.86 -3.55
CA ALA A 153 11.74 -7.58 -2.64
C ALA A 153 11.62 -7.00 -1.24
N TYR A 154 11.63 -7.86 -0.24
CA TYR A 154 11.49 -7.52 1.17
C TYR A 154 12.70 -7.99 1.96
N VAL A 155 13.16 -7.20 2.94
CA VAL A 155 14.22 -7.60 3.87
C VAL A 155 13.58 -8.31 5.07
N PRO A 156 13.75 -9.65 5.20
CA PRO A 156 13.11 -10.42 6.26
C PRO A 156 13.50 -9.92 7.65
N GLY A 157 12.50 -9.74 8.51
CA GLY A 157 12.68 -9.30 9.89
C GLY A 157 13.01 -7.81 10.08
N SER A 158 13.13 -7.03 8.99
CA SER A 158 13.51 -5.61 9.06
C SER A 158 12.52 -4.73 9.82
N HIS A 159 11.23 -5.09 9.85
CA HIS A 159 10.21 -4.40 10.65
C HIS A 159 10.54 -4.34 12.15
N LYS A 160 11.28 -5.33 12.67
CA LYS A 160 11.71 -5.38 14.09
C LYS A 160 12.73 -4.30 14.46
N ALA A 161 13.38 -3.71 13.46
CA ALA A 161 14.26 -2.55 13.69
C ALA A 161 13.48 -1.27 14.04
N GLY A 162 12.14 -1.28 13.85
CA GLY A 162 11.30 -0.09 13.98
C GLY A 162 11.61 0.94 12.91
N PRO A 163 11.24 2.22 13.16
CA PRO A 163 11.49 3.27 12.19
C PRO A 163 12.99 3.52 11.99
N LEU A 164 13.42 3.49 10.74
CA LEU A 164 14.74 3.90 10.29
C LEU A 164 14.66 5.33 9.73
N ARG A 165 15.81 5.87 9.32
CA ARG A 165 15.83 7.17 8.63
C ARG A 165 14.97 7.08 7.38
N THR A 166 14.08 8.06 7.19
CA THR A 166 13.24 8.14 5.98
C THR A 166 14.10 8.31 4.74
N VAL A 167 13.86 7.46 3.74
CA VAL A 167 14.52 7.55 2.43
C VAL A 167 13.81 8.59 1.58
N ASP A 168 14.57 9.46 0.92
CA ASP A 168 14.00 10.33 -0.10
C ASP A 168 13.81 9.57 -1.42
N ILE A 169 12.66 8.95 -1.59
CA ILE A 169 12.30 8.25 -2.83
C ILE A 169 12.09 9.20 -4.01
N THR A 170 12.07 10.51 -3.80
CA THR A 170 11.98 11.51 -4.88
C THR A 170 13.34 11.89 -5.46
N HIS A 171 14.41 11.42 -4.84
CA HIS A 171 15.81 11.69 -5.22
C HIS A 171 16.18 13.19 -5.30
N ARG A 172 15.59 14.01 -4.43
CA ARG A 172 15.87 15.45 -4.33
C ARG A 172 16.89 15.79 -3.25
N SER A 173 17.13 14.87 -2.32
CA SER A 173 18.09 15.01 -1.24
C SER A 173 19.25 14.02 -1.39
N GLU A 174 20.21 14.13 -0.45
CA GLU A 174 21.34 13.21 -0.39
C GLU A 174 20.91 11.75 -0.26
N ALA A 175 21.52 10.88 -1.04
CA ALA A 175 21.21 9.46 -1.06
C ALA A 175 21.50 8.81 0.30
N TYR A 176 20.50 8.19 0.89
CA TYR A 176 20.61 7.30 2.03
C TYR A 176 20.30 5.88 1.58
N ASP A 177 21.26 5.00 1.69
CA ASP A 177 21.06 3.58 1.43
C ASP A 177 20.60 2.85 2.69
N ILE A 178 19.27 2.67 2.81
CA ILE A 178 18.66 1.98 3.94
C ILE A 178 19.12 0.52 4.06
N LEU A 179 19.51 -0.12 2.95
CA LEU A 179 20.00 -1.51 2.96
C LEU A 179 21.35 -1.66 3.66
N SER A 180 22.10 -0.56 3.81
CA SER A 180 23.33 -0.49 4.56
C SER A 180 23.15 -0.16 6.04
N ASP A 181 21.91 0.05 6.52
CA ASP A 181 21.66 0.38 7.92
C ASP A 181 22.07 -0.78 8.85
N PRO A 182 22.93 -0.52 9.86
CA PRO A 182 23.40 -1.57 10.78
C PRO A 182 22.29 -2.32 11.53
N LYS A 183 21.13 -1.67 11.74
CA LYS A 183 19.98 -2.29 12.42
C LYS A 183 19.37 -3.44 11.62
N LEU A 184 19.64 -3.54 10.32
CA LEU A 184 19.18 -4.63 9.47
C LEU A 184 20.01 -5.90 9.62
N GLY A 185 21.13 -5.86 10.35
CA GLY A 185 21.97 -7.02 10.63
C GLY A 185 22.58 -7.67 9.38
N GLY A 186 22.64 -6.96 8.25
CA GLY A 186 23.14 -7.49 6.97
C GLY A 186 22.16 -8.38 6.21
N ASN A 187 20.92 -8.49 6.66
CA ASN A 187 19.86 -9.22 5.94
C ASN A 187 19.68 -8.64 4.53
N LYS A 188 19.47 -9.51 3.56
CA LYS A 188 19.33 -9.14 2.15
C LYS A 188 17.88 -9.18 1.69
N PRO A 189 17.48 -8.30 0.74
CA PRO A 189 16.15 -8.38 0.14
C PRO A 189 15.91 -9.72 -0.54
N GLN A 190 14.72 -10.28 -0.33
CA GLN A 190 14.23 -11.48 -0.99
C GLN A 190 13.15 -11.09 -2.01
N TRP A 191 13.35 -11.44 -3.27
CA TRP A 191 12.40 -11.21 -4.35
C TRP A 191 11.23 -12.16 -4.23
N VAL A 192 10.02 -11.65 -4.50
CA VAL A 192 8.78 -12.41 -4.41
C VAL A 192 8.05 -12.33 -5.75
N ASP A 193 8.01 -13.46 -6.46
CA ASP A 193 7.14 -13.60 -7.62
C ASP A 193 5.69 -13.82 -7.16
N VAL A 194 4.75 -13.18 -7.85
CA VAL A 194 3.34 -13.15 -7.42
C VAL A 194 2.42 -13.43 -8.61
N ASP A 195 1.56 -14.41 -8.48
CA ASP A 195 0.49 -14.69 -9.44
C ASP A 195 -0.70 -13.76 -9.20
N PRO A 196 -1.53 -13.49 -10.23
CA PRO A 196 -2.81 -12.83 -10.05
C PRO A 196 -3.67 -13.59 -9.03
N SER A 197 -4.49 -12.90 -8.24
CA SER A 197 -5.26 -13.42 -7.10
C SER A 197 -4.49 -13.62 -5.78
N ALA A 198 -3.17 -13.70 -5.82
CA ALA A 198 -2.37 -13.66 -4.60
C ALA A 198 -2.19 -12.23 -4.10
N VAL A 199 -2.02 -12.08 -2.80
CA VAL A 199 -1.73 -10.79 -2.13
C VAL A 199 -0.45 -10.91 -1.34
N VAL A 200 0.43 -9.93 -1.48
CA VAL A 200 1.61 -9.83 -0.60
C VAL A 200 1.33 -8.78 0.48
N TRP A 201 1.46 -9.22 1.70
CA TRP A 201 1.27 -8.40 2.88
C TRP A 201 2.62 -7.98 3.44
N HIS A 202 2.78 -6.71 3.82
CA HIS A 202 3.97 -6.26 4.52
C HIS A 202 3.65 -5.23 5.61
N ASP A 203 4.38 -5.34 6.71
CA ASP A 203 4.32 -4.40 7.84
C ASP A 203 4.86 -3.04 7.42
N GLY A 204 4.34 -1.96 7.98
CA GLY A 204 4.71 -0.58 7.63
C GLY A 204 6.20 -0.26 7.80
N PHE A 205 6.90 -1.00 8.65
CA PHE A 205 8.35 -0.88 8.85
C PHE A 205 9.16 -1.96 8.13
N THR A 206 8.55 -2.83 7.35
CA THR A 206 9.31 -3.76 6.50
C THR A 206 10.03 -3.01 5.40
N VAL A 207 11.37 -3.10 5.37
CA VAL A 207 12.17 -2.52 4.29
C VAL A 207 11.91 -3.31 3.02
N HIS A 208 11.50 -2.60 1.98
CA HIS A 208 11.16 -3.19 0.69
C HIS A 208 11.56 -2.30 -0.48
N GLN A 209 11.68 -2.89 -1.65
CA GLN A 209 12.00 -2.25 -2.92
C GLN A 209 11.28 -2.96 -4.07
N ALA A 210 11.27 -2.36 -5.27
CA ALA A 210 10.76 -3.03 -6.46
C ALA A 210 11.74 -2.96 -7.62
N SER A 211 11.79 -4.01 -8.44
CA SER A 211 12.64 -4.03 -9.64
C SER A 211 12.09 -3.08 -10.72
N ALA A 212 12.93 -2.74 -11.69
CA ALA A 212 12.52 -2.05 -12.90
C ALA A 212 11.59 -2.94 -13.74
N ASN A 213 10.71 -2.31 -14.51
CA ASN A 213 9.91 -3.01 -15.50
C ASN A 213 10.64 -3.07 -16.85
N LYS A 214 11.17 -4.24 -17.18
CA LYS A 214 11.88 -4.50 -18.44
C LYS A 214 10.97 -5.20 -19.48
N SER A 215 9.69 -5.38 -19.16
CA SER A 215 8.69 -5.93 -20.08
C SER A 215 8.14 -4.86 -21.02
N THR A 216 7.37 -5.28 -22.01
CA THR A 216 6.68 -4.38 -22.95
C THR A 216 5.37 -3.82 -22.38
N ASP A 217 4.86 -4.43 -21.32
CA ASP A 217 3.55 -4.11 -20.77
C ASP A 217 3.65 -3.31 -19.47
N THR A 218 2.62 -2.56 -19.16
CA THR A 218 2.53 -1.88 -17.86
C THR A 218 2.18 -2.90 -16.76
N ARG A 219 3.00 -2.97 -15.71
CA ARG A 219 2.72 -3.76 -14.51
C ARG A 219 1.69 -3.04 -13.65
N ARG A 220 0.54 -3.66 -13.39
CA ARG A 220 -0.59 -3.08 -12.66
C ARG A 220 -0.70 -3.67 -11.26
N VAL A 221 -0.72 -2.78 -10.27
CA VAL A 221 -0.86 -3.16 -8.86
C VAL A 221 -1.77 -2.16 -8.16
N PHE A 222 -2.61 -2.69 -7.29
CA PHE A 222 -3.36 -1.91 -6.33
C PHE A 222 -2.88 -2.22 -4.91
N THR A 223 -2.73 -1.21 -4.09
CA THR A 223 -2.31 -1.38 -2.69
C THR A 223 -3.36 -0.78 -1.77
N VAL A 224 -3.73 -1.54 -0.75
CA VAL A 224 -4.59 -1.05 0.32
C VAL A 224 -3.82 -1.09 1.62
N VAL A 225 -3.81 0.02 2.33
CA VAL A 225 -3.12 0.15 3.61
C VAL A 225 -4.14 0.18 4.73
N TYR A 226 -4.02 -0.80 5.63
CA TYR A 226 -4.85 -0.92 6.83
C TYR A 226 -4.04 -0.59 8.07
N ILE A 227 -4.67 0.05 9.05
CA ILE A 227 -4.07 0.39 10.34
C ILE A 227 -5.02 0.01 11.48
N ALA A 228 -4.48 -0.43 12.60
CA ALA A 228 -5.29 -0.72 13.78
C ALA A 228 -6.08 0.51 14.24
N SER A 229 -7.34 0.32 14.62
CA SER A 229 -8.29 1.42 14.86
C SER A 229 -7.92 2.36 16.01
N ASN A 230 -6.97 1.97 16.87
CA ASN A 230 -6.48 2.79 17.97
C ASN A 230 -5.29 3.68 17.59
N ALA A 231 -4.87 3.69 16.33
CA ALA A 231 -3.78 4.53 15.82
C ALA A 231 -4.03 6.03 16.07
N LYS A 232 -2.95 6.78 16.16
CA LYS A 232 -2.98 8.22 16.45
C LYS A 232 -2.17 9.00 15.42
N ARG A 233 -2.50 10.28 15.28
CA ARG A 233 -1.59 11.24 14.66
C ARG A 233 -0.43 11.50 15.60
N ILE A 234 0.82 11.34 15.13
CA ILE A 234 2.02 11.47 15.97
C ILE A 234 2.95 12.63 15.56
N LYS A 235 2.71 13.24 14.40
CA LYS A 235 3.51 14.35 13.87
C LYS A 235 2.61 15.45 13.32
N ALA A 236 3.08 16.70 13.44
CA ALA A 236 2.36 17.88 12.96
C ALA A 236 2.54 18.15 11.45
N TRP A 237 3.02 17.16 10.69
CA TRP A 237 3.16 17.33 9.24
C TRP A 237 1.82 17.56 8.58
N PRO A 238 1.73 18.41 7.55
CA PRO A 238 0.54 18.50 6.71
C PRO A 238 0.21 17.14 6.13
N CYS A 239 -1.03 16.71 6.34
CA CYS A 239 -1.50 15.41 5.87
C CYS A 239 -2.99 15.53 5.58
N PHE A 240 -3.34 15.67 4.30
CA PHE A 240 -4.70 15.95 3.86
C PHE A 240 -5.76 15.08 4.54
N PRO A 241 -5.65 13.73 4.60
CA PRO A 241 -6.68 12.92 5.26
C PRO A 241 -6.83 13.17 6.77
N LEU A 242 -5.80 13.65 7.45
CA LEU A 242 -5.87 14.03 8.86
C LEU A 242 -6.34 15.46 9.06
N ASP A 243 -5.91 16.36 8.19
CA ASP A 243 -6.19 17.79 8.30
C ASP A 243 -7.67 18.09 7.98
N ARG A 244 -8.25 17.40 6.99
CA ARG A 244 -9.69 17.54 6.68
C ARG A 244 -10.62 17.05 7.80
N GLU A 245 -10.14 16.11 8.62
CA GLU A 245 -10.88 15.57 9.77
C GLU A 245 -10.49 16.30 11.09
N GLU A 246 -9.68 17.34 10.98
CA GLU A 246 -9.20 18.15 12.11
C GLU A 246 -8.61 17.31 13.25
N ILE A 247 -7.80 16.29 12.90
CA ILE A 247 -7.17 15.42 13.89
C ILE A 247 -5.87 16.06 14.38
N ALA A 248 -5.83 16.44 15.64
CA ALA A 248 -4.64 17.00 16.27
C ALA A 248 -3.60 15.91 16.61
N VAL A 249 -2.33 16.32 16.80
CA VAL A 249 -1.27 15.41 17.28
C VAL A 249 -1.66 14.84 18.64
N GLY A 250 -1.55 13.51 18.79
CA GLY A 250 -1.96 12.77 19.98
C GLY A 250 -3.39 12.22 19.92
N GLU A 251 -4.24 12.73 19.04
CA GLU A 251 -5.61 12.21 18.87
C GLU A 251 -5.66 10.92 18.05
N ARG A 252 -6.71 10.12 18.30
CA ARG A 252 -6.98 8.90 17.53
C ARG A 252 -7.48 9.23 16.13
N LEU A 253 -7.13 8.38 15.17
CA LEU A 253 -7.69 8.45 13.82
C LEU A 253 -9.21 8.26 13.88
N ARG A 254 -9.93 9.08 13.14
CA ARG A 254 -11.40 9.11 13.07
C ARG A 254 -11.86 9.70 11.74
N GLY A 255 -13.15 9.71 11.54
CA GLY A 255 -13.80 10.35 10.40
C GLY A 255 -14.03 9.43 9.21
N THR A 256 -14.79 9.96 8.24
CA THR A 256 -15.22 9.21 7.05
C THR A 256 -14.10 8.92 6.08
N GLY A 257 -13.04 9.71 6.07
CA GLY A 257 -11.87 9.49 5.21
C GLY A 257 -10.96 8.35 5.65
N MET A 258 -11.17 7.81 6.85
CA MET A 258 -10.44 6.65 7.38
C MET A 258 -11.42 5.71 8.09
N PRO A 259 -12.37 5.12 7.35
CA PRO A 259 -13.44 4.32 7.93
C PRO A 259 -12.90 3.06 8.62
N VAL A 260 -13.60 2.58 9.64
CA VAL A 260 -13.41 1.21 10.14
C VAL A 260 -13.95 0.26 9.08
N VAL A 261 -13.12 -0.67 8.64
CA VAL A 261 -13.47 -1.67 7.61
C VAL A 261 -13.44 -3.10 8.14
N TRP A 262 -12.95 -3.29 9.37
CA TRP A 262 -13.07 -4.53 10.12
C TRP A 262 -13.30 -4.24 11.61
N PRO A 263 -14.28 -4.89 12.25
CA PRO A 263 -15.31 -5.78 11.68
C PRO A 263 -16.10 -5.11 10.56
N PRO A 264 -16.54 -5.86 9.53
CA PRO A 264 -17.25 -5.28 8.40
C PRO A 264 -18.64 -4.79 8.82
N SER A 265 -19.06 -3.67 8.25
CA SER A 265 -20.46 -3.21 8.32
C SER A 265 -21.29 -3.85 7.21
N MET A 266 -22.62 -3.83 7.34
CA MET A 266 -23.52 -4.30 6.28
C MET A 266 -23.47 -3.44 5.02
N GLU A 267 -23.13 -2.16 5.17
CA GLU A 267 -23.04 -1.20 4.08
C GLU A 267 -21.58 -0.75 3.93
N LEU A 268 -21.19 -0.46 2.69
CA LEU A 268 -19.89 0.12 2.40
C LEU A 268 -19.80 1.53 3.01
N PRO A 269 -18.64 1.92 3.54
CA PRO A 269 -18.46 3.27 4.05
C PRO A 269 -18.70 4.31 2.96
N GLU A 270 -19.42 5.37 3.32
CA GLU A 270 -19.56 6.54 2.45
C GLU A 270 -18.22 7.29 2.35
N PRO A 271 -17.89 7.83 1.17
CA PRO A 271 -16.68 8.63 1.02
C PRO A 271 -16.83 9.96 1.78
N PRO A 272 -15.70 10.58 2.16
CA PRO A 272 -15.75 11.90 2.78
C PRO A 272 -16.29 12.94 1.80
N VAL A 273 -16.94 13.98 2.35
CA VAL A 273 -17.49 15.09 1.55
C VAL A 273 -16.38 15.85 0.83
N MET A 274 -15.23 16.04 1.49
CA MET A 274 -14.05 16.67 0.90
C MET A 274 -13.10 15.57 0.44
N VAL A 275 -13.12 15.27 -0.84
CA VAL A 275 -12.20 14.30 -1.46
C VAL A 275 -10.94 14.99 -1.97
N GLY A 276 -9.83 14.26 -1.96
CA GLY A 276 -8.55 14.72 -2.49
C GLY A 276 -8.05 13.77 -3.55
N GLU A 277 -8.21 14.11 -4.81
CA GLU A 277 -7.53 13.40 -5.89
C GLU A 277 -6.06 13.80 -5.89
N THR A 278 -5.18 12.86 -5.59
CA THR A 278 -3.75 13.09 -5.67
C THR A 278 -3.08 12.03 -6.52
N SER A 279 -2.16 12.50 -7.34
CA SER A 279 -1.22 11.67 -8.08
C SER A 279 0.20 12.09 -7.70
N GLY A 280 1.11 11.12 -7.64
CA GLY A 280 2.50 11.39 -7.33
C GLY A 280 2.81 11.67 -5.84
N PRO A 281 4.02 12.08 -5.53
CA PRO A 281 4.59 12.08 -4.16
C PRO A 281 4.24 13.31 -3.33
N GLN A 282 3.14 13.98 -3.60
CA GLN A 282 2.80 15.26 -3.01
C GLN A 282 2.78 15.29 -1.50
N GLN A 283 2.66 14.12 -0.89
CA GLN A 283 2.59 14.03 0.55
C GLN A 283 3.80 13.42 1.22
N THR A 284 4.71 12.89 0.43
CA THR A 284 5.92 12.30 0.96
C THR A 284 7.05 13.31 1.11
N VAL A 285 6.83 14.47 0.54
CA VAL A 285 7.83 15.47 0.66
C VAL A 285 7.71 16.20 1.90
N GLN A 286 8.28 16.04 2.72
CA GLN A 286 8.54 16.82 3.39
C GLN A 286 8.88 17.26 4.22
N ARG A 287 9.54 17.06 4.60
CA ARG A 287 9.66 18.21 5.29
C ARG A 287 10.51 18.00 6.41
N SER A 288 11.64 18.42 6.38
CA SER A 288 12.63 18.68 7.46
C SER A 288 12.00 19.33 8.67
#